data_e22864a537666f3ab20165ba1ba39726
#
_entry.id   e22864a537666f3ab20165ba1ba39726
#
_cell.length_a   1.000
_cell.length_b   1.000
_cell.length_c   1.000
_cell.angle_alpha   90.00
_cell.angle_beta   90.00
_cell.angle_gamma   90.00
#
_symmetry.space_group_name_H-M   'P 1'
#
loop_
_entity.id
_entity.type
_entity.pdbx_description
1 polymer ?
#
loop_
_entity_poly.entity_id
_entity_poly.type
_entity_poly.pdbx_seq_one_letter_code
_entity_poly.pdbx_strand_id
1 'polypeptide(L)' 'MEHKDLIRMANQIASFFKAYPHDEAVMETAEHIKKFWEPRMRADLKKILDSKTDELDGVALEAA' A
#
# COMPACT_ATOMS: atom_id res chain seq x y z
N MET A 1 8.72 3.15 12.22
CA MET A 1 8.14 4.09 11.24
C MET A 1 6.77 4.53 11.68
N GLU A 2 6.45 5.81 11.48
CA GLU A 2 5.14 6.31 11.83
C GLU A 2 4.09 5.89 10.79
N HIS A 3 2.84 5.76 11.24
CA HIS A 3 1.74 5.39 10.35
C HIS A 3 1.59 6.34 9.16
N LYS A 4 1.79 7.63 9.40
CA LYS A 4 1.76 8.66 8.36
C LYS A 4 2.72 8.37 7.23
N ASP A 5 3.93 7.95 7.57
CA ASP A 5 4.97 7.67 6.58
C ASP A 5 4.62 6.44 5.76
N LEU A 6 4.10 5.41 6.42
CA LEU A 6 3.70 4.19 5.74
C LEU A 6 2.54 4.45 4.77
N ILE A 7 1.55 5.22 5.20
CA ILE A 7 0.41 5.59 4.36
C ILE A 7 0.89 6.36 3.14
N ARG A 8 1.76 7.34 3.34
CA ARG A 8 2.31 8.14 2.25
C ARG A 8 3.09 7.27 1.27
N MET A 9 3.94 6.38 1.77
CA MET A 9 4.72 5.50 0.91
C MET A 9 3.83 4.55 0.11
N ALA A 10 2.84 3.97 0.75
CA ALA A 10 1.91 3.08 0.07
C ALA A 10 1.13 3.82 -1.02
N ASN A 11 0.69 5.04 -0.72
CA ASN A 11 -0.03 5.86 -1.70
C ASN A 11 0.86 6.26 -2.88
N GLN A 12 2.14 6.53 -2.64
CA GLN A 12 3.08 6.84 -3.71
C GLN A 12 3.28 5.65 -4.64
N ILE A 13 3.39 4.46 -4.08
CA ILE A 13 3.53 3.24 -4.88
C ILE A 13 2.27 3.03 -5.72
N ALA A 14 1.11 3.15 -5.10
CA ALA A 14 -0.17 3.01 -5.79
C ALA A 14 -0.31 4.04 -6.92
N SER A 15 0.13 5.26 -6.67
CA SER A 15 0.09 6.34 -7.66
C SER A 15 0.97 6.02 -8.86
N PHE A 16 2.11 5.39 -8.63
CA PHE A 16 3.02 4.98 -9.70
C PHE A 16 2.35 4.00 -10.67
N PHE A 17 1.52 3.11 -10.16
CA PHE A 17 0.87 2.09 -10.98
C PHE A 17 -0.54 2.48 -11.43
N LYS A 18 -0.99 3.68 -11.17
CA LYS A 18 -2.35 4.13 -11.55
C LYS A 18 -2.61 4.12 -13.05
N ALA A 19 -1.56 4.23 -13.86
CA ALA A 19 -1.70 4.19 -15.31
C ALA A 19 -2.09 2.81 -15.83
N TYR A 20 -1.95 1.79 -15.02
CA TYR A 20 -2.30 0.41 -15.38
C TYR A 20 -3.77 0.15 -15.11
N PRO A 21 -4.38 -0.86 -15.76
CA PRO A 21 -5.72 -1.28 -15.38
C PRO A 21 -5.79 -1.60 -13.89
N HIS A 22 -6.95 -1.39 -13.29
CA HIS A 22 -7.11 -1.50 -11.83
C HIS A 22 -6.54 -2.80 -11.25
N ASP A 23 -6.90 -3.94 -11.85
CA ASP A 23 -6.44 -5.23 -11.34
C ASP A 23 -4.93 -5.39 -11.39
N GLU A 24 -4.32 -4.91 -12.48
CA GLU A 24 -2.87 -4.92 -12.62
C GLU A 24 -2.21 -3.96 -11.65
N ALA A 25 -2.81 -2.79 -11.47
CA ALA A 25 -2.27 -1.81 -10.52
C ALA A 25 -2.24 -2.38 -9.10
N VAL A 26 -3.30 -3.07 -8.70
CA VAL A 26 -3.36 -3.71 -7.38
C VAL A 26 -2.29 -4.78 -7.25
N MET A 27 -2.17 -5.63 -8.26
CA MET A 27 -1.21 -6.73 -8.26
C MET A 27 0.23 -6.22 -8.19
N GLU A 28 0.56 -5.24 -9.04
CA GLU A 28 1.91 -4.67 -9.09
C GLU A 28 2.26 -3.96 -7.79
N THR A 29 1.31 -3.23 -7.22
CA THR A 29 1.52 -2.56 -5.94
C THR A 29 1.78 -3.58 -4.83
N ALA A 30 0.98 -4.64 -4.78
CA ALA A 30 1.15 -5.70 -3.80
C ALA A 30 2.51 -6.38 -3.93
N GLU A 31 2.92 -6.68 -5.15
CA GLU A 31 4.24 -7.29 -5.40
C GLU A 31 5.38 -6.37 -4.97
N HIS A 32 5.26 -5.08 -5.26
CA HIS A 32 6.27 -4.12 -4.87
C HIS A 32 6.44 -4.09 -3.36
N ILE A 33 5.33 -4.01 -2.64
CA ILE A 33 5.35 -4.01 -1.18
C ILE A 33 5.96 -5.32 -0.65
N LYS A 34 5.55 -6.44 -1.22
CA LYS A 34 6.03 -7.75 -0.80
C LYS A 34 7.53 -7.91 -1.01
N LYS A 35 8.07 -7.37 -2.09
CA LYS A 35 9.49 -7.52 -2.44
C LYS A 35 10.40 -6.55 -1.69
N PHE A 36 9.94 -5.31 -1.49
CA PHE A 36 10.82 -4.23 -1.03
C PHE A 36 10.56 -3.81 0.41
N TRP A 37 9.39 -4.10 0.94
CA TRP A 37 9.10 -3.76 2.33
C TRP A 37 9.51 -4.89 3.26
N GLU A 38 10.09 -4.52 4.40
CA GLU A 38 10.40 -5.49 5.42
C GLU A 38 9.11 -6.07 6.03
N PRO A 39 9.18 -7.33 6.55
CA PRO A 39 7.99 -7.93 7.18
C PRO A 39 7.35 -7.05 8.26
N ARG A 40 8.17 -6.32 9.01
CA ARG A 40 7.69 -5.42 10.06
C ARG A 40 6.86 -4.28 9.48
N MET A 41 7.32 -3.70 8.37
CA MET A 41 6.59 -2.63 7.71
C MET A 41 5.25 -3.13 7.16
N ARG A 42 5.24 -4.32 6.60
CA ARG A 42 4.02 -4.93 6.10
C ARG A 42 3.02 -5.21 7.22
N ALA A 43 3.51 -5.66 8.37
CA ALA A 43 2.66 -5.88 9.53
C ALA A 43 2.06 -4.57 10.05
N ASP A 44 2.85 -3.49 10.05
CA ASP A 44 2.37 -2.19 10.47
C ASP A 44 1.31 -1.65 9.51
N LEU A 45 1.51 -1.85 8.20
CA LEU A 45 0.52 -1.45 7.19
C LEU A 45 -0.80 -2.21 7.42
N LYS A 46 -0.72 -3.48 7.73
CA LYS A 46 -1.90 -4.27 8.02
C LYS A 46 -2.67 -3.75 9.23
N LYS A 47 -1.96 -3.29 10.25
CA LYS A 47 -2.59 -2.66 11.42
C LYS A 47 -3.31 -1.37 11.03
N ILE A 48 -2.75 -0.60 10.12
CA ILE A 48 -3.38 0.63 9.61
C ILE A 48 -4.68 0.27 8.90
N LEU A 49 -4.68 -0.79 8.10
CA LEU A 49 -5.88 -1.26 7.41
C LEU A 49 -6.96 -1.68 8.40
N ASP A 50 -6.57 -2.37 9.46
CA ASP A 50 -7.51 -2.81 10.48
C ASP A 50 -8.15 -1.63 11.21
N SER A 51 -7.49 -0.48 11.25
CA SER A 51 -8.03 0.73 11.85
C SER A 51 -8.99 1.48 10.94
N LYS A 52 -9.24 0.98 9.74
CA LYS A 52 -10.17 1.53 8.75
C LYS A 52 -9.90 2.99 8.39
N THR A 53 -8.65 3.30 8.08
CA THR A 53 -8.28 4.64 7.67
C THR A 53 -8.77 4.95 6.26
N ASP A 54 -9.23 6.19 6.05
CA ASP A 54 -9.61 6.69 4.74
C ASP A 54 -8.43 7.32 3.99
N GLU A 55 -7.27 7.37 4.60
CA GLU A 55 -6.11 8.05 4.03
C GLU A 55 -5.41 7.25 2.93
N LEU A 56 -5.65 5.94 2.86
CA LEU A 56 -5.05 5.11 1.83
C LEU A 56 -5.81 5.19 0.53
N ASP A 57 -5.07 5.29 -0.59
CA ASP A 57 -5.62 5.19 -1.92
C ASP A 57 -6.28 3.81 -2.10
N GLY A 58 -7.34 3.75 -2.94
CA GLY A 58 -8.05 2.50 -3.17
C GLY A 58 -7.16 1.36 -3.66
N VAL A 59 -6.21 1.65 -4.55
CA VAL A 59 -5.27 0.65 -5.03
C VAL A 59 -4.36 0.18 -3.90
N ALA A 60 -3.86 1.11 -3.09
CA ALA A 60 -3.01 0.76 -1.95
C ALA A 60 -3.78 -0.07 -0.92
N LEU A 61 -5.03 0.28 -0.69
CA LEU A 61 -5.90 -0.43 0.25
C LEU A 61 -6.12 -1.88 -0.17
N GLU A 62 -6.39 -2.11 -1.44
CA GLU A 62 -6.59 -3.47 -1.96
C GLU A 62 -5.30 -4.27 -2.03
N ALA A 63 -4.18 -3.61 -2.31
CA ALA A 63 -2.88 -4.27 -2.44
C ALA A 63 -2.30 -4.71 -1.10
N ALA A 64 -2.67 -4.05 -0.05
CA ALA A 64 -2.10 -4.32 1.27
C ALA A 64 -2.67 -5.58 1.93
#